data_d44954453c8305194b4b5e0c4b89e4c1
#
_entry.id   d44954453c8305194b4b5e0c4b89e4c1
#
_cell.length_a   1.000
_cell.length_b   1.000
_cell.length_c   1.000
_cell.angle_alpha   90.00
_cell.angle_beta   90.00
_cell.angle_gamma   90.00
#
_symmetry.space_group_name_H-M   'P 1'
#
loop_
_entity.id
_entity.type
_entity.pdbx_description
1 polymer ?
#
loop_
_entity_poly.entity_id
_entity_poly.type
_entity_poly.pdbx_seq_one_letter_code
_entity_poly.pdbx_strand_id
1 'polypeptide(L)'
;MGASHVFDTPPEGVADDWSMPQNWQQFSNEDHARWSEFAAKQTKALEGLACDAFLDGVRALELDTLGVPEFDTWNERLRSVTGWEVVAVPGVIPNEPFFKMLTERKFPVANFLRQGPSFEYSDEPDMFHDVYGHMPMFIDPTFGEFMTAYGRAGLRAEKLGMSDWLGRLYLHTVEFGLIKEGGSLRAYGAGLMSSHAETVHALTSAAPKRLHFDLPRLMRTDWPFDTFQPTYFVIQSFEALLEEMETTSLRHVYDEVRELPLIPIGETDASDKPYISGQNRLEIRGAARRDDQEDN
;
A
#
# COMPACT_ATOMS: atom_id res chain seq x y z
N MET A 1 -20.48 2.44 8.69
CA MET A 1 -20.31 2.76 7.25
C MET A 1 -19.81 4.19 7.18
N GLY A 2 -18.51 4.38 7.29
CA GLY A 2 -17.87 5.64 6.89
C GLY A 2 -17.60 5.51 5.39
N ALA A 3 -18.49 6.04 4.55
CA ALA A 3 -18.12 6.27 3.17
C ALA A 3 -17.05 7.35 3.21
N SER A 4 -15.82 7.05 2.79
CA SER A 4 -14.84 8.09 2.51
C SER A 4 -15.52 9.11 1.61
N HIS A 5 -15.53 10.36 2.04
CA HIS A 5 -16.12 11.43 1.25
C HIS A 5 -15.19 11.68 0.05
N VAL A 6 -15.43 10.97 -1.04
CA VAL A 6 -14.86 11.35 -2.33
C VAL A 6 -15.62 12.60 -2.78
N PHE A 7 -14.91 13.70 -2.89
CA PHE A 7 -15.50 14.94 -3.39
C PHE A 7 -15.78 14.82 -4.89
N ASP A 8 -16.96 15.21 -5.34
CA ASP A 8 -17.27 15.26 -6.78
C ASP A 8 -16.64 16.47 -7.49
N THR A 9 -16.37 17.53 -6.74
CA THR A 9 -15.73 18.76 -7.22
C THR A 9 -14.81 19.32 -6.15
N PRO A 10 -13.72 20.03 -6.52
CA PRO A 10 -12.83 20.64 -5.55
C PRO A 10 -13.58 21.53 -4.56
N PRO A 11 -13.42 21.36 -3.23
CA PRO A 11 -14.00 22.23 -2.22
C PRO A 11 -13.44 23.66 -2.29
N GLU A 12 -14.04 24.58 -1.55
CA GLU A 12 -13.53 25.95 -1.43
C GLU A 12 -12.07 25.94 -0.89
N GLY A 13 -11.19 26.67 -1.56
CA GLY A 13 -9.76 26.74 -1.21
C GLY A 13 -8.89 25.63 -1.81
N VAL A 14 -9.48 24.70 -2.57
CA VAL A 14 -8.78 23.67 -3.33
C VAL A 14 -8.72 24.05 -4.81
N ALA A 15 -7.57 23.90 -5.45
CA ALA A 15 -7.39 24.20 -6.86
C ALA A 15 -8.09 23.19 -7.77
N ASP A 16 -8.26 23.53 -9.05
CA ASP A 16 -8.88 22.65 -10.05
C ASP A 16 -8.15 21.32 -10.26
N ASP A 17 -6.85 21.29 -9.95
CA ASP A 17 -6.04 20.07 -9.97
C ASP A 17 -6.04 19.31 -8.65
N TRP A 18 -6.92 19.67 -7.72
CA TRP A 18 -7.09 19.11 -6.38
C TRP A 18 -5.98 19.44 -5.39
N SER A 19 -4.97 20.22 -5.76
CA SER A 19 -3.94 20.68 -4.84
C SER A 19 -4.47 21.80 -3.91
N MET A 20 -3.89 21.86 -2.70
CA MET A 20 -4.19 22.92 -1.75
C MET A 20 -2.93 23.29 -0.95
N PRO A 21 -2.86 24.49 -0.33
CA PRO A 21 -1.81 24.81 0.61
C PRO A 21 -1.87 23.87 1.83
N GLN A 22 -0.72 23.35 2.25
CA GLN A 22 -0.66 22.48 3.45
C GLN A 22 -1.11 23.20 4.71
N ASN A 23 -0.89 24.53 4.82
CA ASN A 23 -1.10 25.28 6.05
C ASN A 23 -0.41 24.64 7.26
N TRP A 24 0.88 24.32 7.13
CA TRP A 24 1.65 23.56 8.11
C TRP A 24 1.54 24.11 9.55
N GLN A 25 1.38 25.44 9.72
CA GLN A 25 1.21 26.12 11.00
C GLN A 25 -0.08 25.71 11.73
N GLN A 26 -1.00 25.00 11.09
CA GLN A 26 -2.21 24.47 11.78
C GLN A 26 -1.86 23.32 12.75
N PHE A 27 -0.73 22.65 12.55
CA PHE A 27 -0.30 21.55 13.40
C PHE A 27 0.35 22.09 14.67
N SER A 28 -0.15 21.66 15.83
CA SER A 28 0.35 22.07 17.13
C SER A 28 1.66 21.38 17.49
N ASN A 29 2.37 21.89 18.50
CA ASN A 29 3.54 21.20 19.06
C ASN A 29 3.20 19.78 19.55
N GLU A 30 1.98 19.56 20.02
CA GLU A 30 1.49 18.24 20.43
C GLU A 30 1.36 17.30 19.21
N ASP A 31 0.85 17.78 18.08
CA ASP A 31 0.77 16.99 16.85
C ASP A 31 2.17 16.58 16.36
N HIS A 32 3.13 17.48 16.38
CA HIS A 32 4.51 17.18 16.03
C HIS A 32 5.13 16.14 16.98
N ALA A 33 4.91 16.27 18.28
CA ALA A 33 5.43 15.32 19.27
C ALA A 33 4.80 13.94 19.11
N ARG A 34 3.48 13.88 18.92
CA ARG A 34 2.75 12.61 18.66
C ARG A 34 3.21 11.94 17.39
N TRP A 35 3.41 12.69 16.30
CA TRP A 35 3.98 12.17 15.07
C TRP A 35 5.33 11.49 15.31
N SER A 36 6.28 12.22 15.92
CA SER A 36 7.63 11.72 16.18
C SER A 36 7.63 10.45 17.04
N GLU A 37 6.84 10.46 18.12
CA GLU A 37 6.71 9.31 19.03
C GLU A 37 6.15 8.09 18.30
N PHE A 38 5.09 8.28 17.52
CA PHE A 38 4.44 7.19 16.81
C PHE A 38 5.31 6.66 15.69
N ALA A 39 5.94 7.53 14.88
CA ALA A 39 6.84 7.13 13.82
C ALA A 39 8.04 6.33 14.36
N ALA A 40 8.69 6.80 15.43
CA ALA A 40 9.80 6.07 16.05
C ALA A 40 9.37 4.71 16.62
N LYS A 41 8.22 4.65 17.28
CA LYS A 41 7.63 3.38 17.79
C LYS A 41 7.33 2.41 16.67
N GLN A 42 6.70 2.91 15.60
CA GLN A 42 6.31 2.10 14.43
C GLN A 42 7.55 1.58 13.70
N THR A 43 8.54 2.43 13.42
CA THR A 43 9.79 2.02 12.78
C THR A 43 10.47 0.88 13.54
N LYS A 44 10.58 1.01 14.87
CA LYS A 44 11.14 -0.05 15.70
C LYS A 44 10.32 -1.34 15.66
N ALA A 45 8.99 -1.24 15.63
CA ALA A 45 8.09 -2.39 15.59
C ALA A 45 8.14 -3.12 14.23
N LEU A 46 8.51 -2.42 13.16
CA LEU A 46 8.62 -2.97 11.81
C LEU A 46 10.00 -3.58 11.49
N GLU A 47 11.00 -3.45 12.39
CA GLU A 47 12.30 -4.12 12.22
C GLU A 47 12.13 -5.63 12.05
N GLY A 48 12.68 -6.17 10.95
CA GLY A 48 12.55 -7.59 10.60
C GLY A 48 11.18 -8.02 10.05
N LEU A 49 10.20 -7.12 9.96
CA LEU A 49 8.88 -7.35 9.36
C LEU A 49 8.73 -6.62 8.01
N ALA A 50 9.14 -5.35 7.95
CA ALA A 50 9.16 -4.58 6.71
C ALA A 50 10.32 -5.00 5.79
N CYS A 51 10.19 -4.75 4.49
CA CYS A 51 11.28 -4.90 3.53
C CYS A 51 12.38 -3.86 3.76
N ASP A 52 13.59 -4.16 3.29
CA ASP A 52 14.77 -3.30 3.49
C ASP A 52 14.55 -1.93 2.83
N ALA A 53 13.95 -1.87 1.64
CA ALA A 53 13.66 -0.62 0.94
C ALA A 53 12.80 0.34 1.78
N PHE A 54 11.79 -0.17 2.49
CA PHE A 54 10.97 0.67 3.37
C PHE A 54 11.77 1.25 4.53
N LEU A 55 12.54 0.42 5.24
CA LEU A 55 13.35 0.86 6.39
C LEU A 55 14.46 1.82 5.97
N ASP A 56 15.07 1.61 4.80
CA ASP A 56 16.05 2.52 4.21
C ASP A 56 15.40 3.86 3.85
N GLY A 57 14.18 3.82 3.31
CA GLY A 57 13.40 5.02 3.01
C GLY A 57 13.04 5.83 4.25
N VAL A 58 12.59 5.19 5.34
CA VAL A 58 12.33 5.88 6.61
C VAL A 58 13.58 6.62 7.08
N ARG A 59 14.76 5.96 7.05
CA ARG A 59 16.04 6.57 7.43
C ARG A 59 16.47 7.71 6.50
N ALA A 60 16.40 7.50 5.19
CA ALA A 60 16.80 8.49 4.19
C ALA A 60 15.92 9.74 4.23
N LEU A 61 14.65 9.61 4.58
CA LEU A 61 13.68 10.70 4.69
C LEU A 61 13.54 11.25 6.11
N GLU A 62 14.27 10.68 7.09
CA GLU A 62 14.27 11.06 8.52
C GLU A 62 12.88 11.03 9.18
N LEU A 63 11.98 10.16 8.70
CA LEU A 63 10.58 10.15 9.11
C LEU A 63 10.35 9.72 10.57
N ASP A 64 11.30 9.03 11.18
CA ASP A 64 11.28 8.59 12.58
C ASP A 64 11.82 9.64 13.57
N THR A 65 12.34 10.76 13.06
CA THR A 65 12.93 11.84 13.88
C THR A 65 12.29 13.20 13.67
N LEU A 66 11.59 13.38 12.55
CA LEU A 66 10.85 14.61 12.24
C LEU A 66 9.49 14.62 12.95
N GLY A 67 8.96 15.83 13.21
CA GLY A 67 7.54 16.02 13.45
C GLY A 67 6.75 15.90 12.16
N VAL A 68 5.54 16.48 12.13
CA VAL A 68 4.76 16.60 10.88
C VAL A 68 5.61 17.30 9.82
N PRO A 69 5.89 16.69 8.66
CA PRO A 69 6.74 17.30 7.64
C PRO A 69 6.10 18.56 7.07
N GLU A 70 6.89 19.61 6.90
CA GLU A 70 6.51 20.79 6.14
C GLU A 70 6.80 20.52 4.67
N PHE A 71 5.76 20.42 3.83
CA PHE A 71 5.89 19.92 2.47
C PHE A 71 6.80 20.77 1.58
N ASP A 72 6.78 22.10 1.75
CA ASP A 72 7.65 22.99 0.94
C ASP A 72 9.14 22.65 1.16
N THR A 73 9.55 22.52 2.40
CA THR A 73 10.94 22.20 2.78
C THR A 73 11.25 20.72 2.53
N TRP A 74 10.30 19.83 2.89
CA TRP A 74 10.52 18.39 2.79
C TRP A 74 10.57 17.90 1.33
N ASN A 75 9.83 18.54 0.41
CA ASN A 75 9.85 18.23 -1.02
C ASN A 75 11.22 18.48 -1.66
N GLU A 76 12.03 19.42 -1.16
CA GLU A 76 13.40 19.62 -1.64
C GLU A 76 14.22 18.34 -1.41
N ARG A 77 14.14 17.79 -0.20
CA ARG A 77 14.80 16.52 0.16
C ARG A 77 14.21 15.35 -0.60
N LEU A 78 12.88 15.22 -0.61
CA LEU A 78 12.17 14.12 -1.25
C LEU A 78 12.52 14.03 -2.75
N ARG A 79 12.50 15.16 -3.47
CA ARG A 79 12.91 15.21 -4.87
C ARG A 79 14.36 14.80 -5.08
N SER A 80 15.27 15.22 -4.20
CA SER A 80 16.69 14.89 -4.34
C SER A 80 16.98 13.41 -4.12
N VAL A 81 16.20 12.74 -3.28
CA VAL A 81 16.38 11.33 -2.89
C VAL A 81 15.60 10.38 -3.81
N THR A 82 14.37 10.74 -4.14
CA THR A 82 13.42 9.83 -4.82
C THR A 82 12.99 10.30 -6.21
N GLY A 83 13.17 11.59 -6.52
CA GLY A 83 12.62 12.20 -7.73
C GLY A 83 11.10 12.47 -7.67
N TRP A 84 10.49 12.28 -6.49
CA TRP A 84 9.07 12.52 -6.23
C TRP A 84 8.84 13.72 -5.33
N GLU A 85 7.61 14.22 -5.30
CA GLU A 85 7.14 15.22 -4.35
C GLU A 85 5.76 14.87 -3.82
N VAL A 86 5.41 15.40 -2.65
CA VAL A 86 4.06 15.30 -2.08
C VAL A 86 3.28 16.58 -2.35
N VAL A 87 1.97 16.42 -2.51
CA VAL A 87 1.02 17.51 -2.73
C VAL A 87 -0.11 17.38 -1.72
N ALA A 88 -0.38 18.45 -0.96
CA ALA A 88 -1.52 18.44 -0.05
C ALA A 88 -2.84 18.42 -0.83
N VAL A 89 -3.73 17.54 -0.42
CA VAL A 89 -5.10 17.40 -0.96
C VAL A 89 -6.11 17.35 0.19
N PRO A 90 -7.41 17.62 -0.04
CA PRO A 90 -8.39 17.70 1.04
C PRO A 90 -8.70 16.35 1.72
N GLY A 91 -8.33 15.24 1.12
CA GLY A 91 -8.60 13.87 1.55
C GLY A 91 -8.61 12.95 0.34
N VAL A 92 -9.51 11.97 0.28
CA VAL A 92 -9.64 11.09 -0.88
C VAL A 92 -10.14 11.90 -2.09
N ILE A 93 -9.33 11.97 -3.13
CA ILE A 93 -9.64 12.69 -4.37
C ILE A 93 -10.11 11.71 -5.46
N PRO A 94 -10.82 12.18 -6.52
CA PRO A 94 -11.23 11.32 -7.63
C PRO A 94 -10.05 10.66 -8.35
N ASN A 95 -10.35 9.55 -9.01
CA ASN A 95 -9.35 8.72 -9.70
C ASN A 95 -8.52 9.50 -10.75
N GLU A 96 -9.15 10.30 -11.60
CA GLU A 96 -8.45 10.99 -12.68
C GLU A 96 -7.35 11.95 -12.17
N PRO A 97 -7.61 12.90 -11.25
CA PRO A 97 -6.55 13.72 -10.66
C PRO A 97 -5.51 12.90 -9.89
N PHE A 98 -5.91 11.86 -9.16
CA PHE A 98 -4.98 10.94 -8.51
C PHE A 98 -4.00 10.32 -9.51
N PHE A 99 -4.50 9.69 -10.56
CA PHE A 99 -3.64 9.07 -11.58
C PHE A 99 -2.78 10.11 -12.32
N LYS A 100 -3.32 11.31 -12.57
CA LYS A 100 -2.56 12.38 -13.20
C LYS A 100 -1.37 12.80 -12.33
N MET A 101 -1.57 13.02 -11.05
CA MET A 101 -0.49 13.33 -10.10
C MET A 101 0.60 12.27 -10.13
N LEU A 102 0.25 10.97 -10.10
CA LEU A 102 1.24 9.89 -10.17
C LEU A 102 2.06 9.93 -11.47
N THR A 103 1.46 10.29 -12.61
CA THR A 103 2.21 10.44 -13.86
C THR A 103 3.21 11.60 -13.84
N GLU A 104 2.99 12.59 -12.99
CA GLU A 104 3.82 13.77 -12.77
C GLU A 104 4.84 13.56 -11.61
N ARG A 105 4.92 12.35 -11.06
CA ARG A 105 5.72 12.01 -9.88
C ARG A 105 5.35 12.84 -8.65
N LYS A 106 4.07 13.10 -8.50
CA LYS A 106 3.45 13.72 -7.33
C LYS A 106 2.60 12.70 -6.60
N PHE A 107 2.76 12.63 -5.29
CA PHE A 107 1.93 11.79 -4.44
C PHE A 107 0.96 12.67 -3.64
N PRO A 108 -0.37 12.49 -3.80
CA PRO A 108 -1.35 13.25 -3.03
C PRO A 108 -1.34 12.79 -1.58
N VAL A 109 -1.34 13.74 -0.66
CA VAL A 109 -1.32 13.52 0.79
C VAL A 109 -2.49 14.24 1.43
N ALA A 110 -3.33 13.53 2.16
CA ALA A 110 -4.45 14.10 2.89
C ALA A 110 -3.96 15.14 3.92
N ASN A 111 -4.52 16.37 3.86
CA ASN A 111 -4.05 17.49 4.67
C ASN A 111 -4.67 17.54 6.07
N PHE A 112 -4.74 16.39 6.73
CA PHE A 112 -5.17 16.26 8.12
C PHE A 112 -4.46 15.11 8.82
N LEU A 113 -4.41 15.15 10.15
CA LEU A 113 -3.93 14.06 10.99
C LEU A 113 -5.11 13.41 11.72
N ARG A 114 -5.03 12.11 11.89
CA ARG A 114 -5.96 11.35 12.73
C ARG A 114 -6.01 11.93 14.13
N GLN A 115 -7.21 12.03 14.65
CA GLN A 115 -7.47 12.52 16.00
C GLN A 115 -7.73 11.35 16.94
N GLY A 116 -7.47 11.53 18.24
CA GLY A 116 -7.73 10.53 19.26
C GLY A 116 -6.50 10.16 20.08
N PRO A 117 -6.68 9.36 21.13
CA PRO A 117 -5.62 9.02 22.08
C PRO A 117 -4.59 8.02 21.51
N SER A 118 -4.92 7.30 20.47
CA SER A 118 -3.97 6.41 19.79
C SER A 118 -3.88 6.75 18.30
N PHE A 119 -2.66 6.80 17.77
CA PHE A 119 -2.37 6.94 16.34
C PHE A 119 -2.53 5.59 15.59
N GLU A 120 -3.08 4.56 16.24
CA GLU A 120 -3.11 3.20 15.71
C GLU A 120 -4.21 2.97 14.65
N TYR A 121 -5.26 3.80 14.66
CA TYR A 121 -6.39 3.66 13.74
C TYR A 121 -6.86 5.00 13.19
N SER A 122 -7.23 5.01 11.92
CA SER A 122 -7.93 6.11 11.24
C SER A 122 -9.02 5.52 10.35
N ASP A 123 -10.21 6.12 10.37
CA ASP A 123 -11.32 5.71 9.50
C ASP A 123 -11.04 6.01 8.02
N GLU A 124 -10.17 6.99 7.76
CA GLU A 124 -9.73 7.41 6.41
C GLU A 124 -8.21 7.54 6.37
N PRO A 125 -7.58 7.34 5.21
CA PRO A 125 -6.17 7.64 5.03
C PRO A 125 -5.89 9.09 5.45
N ASP A 126 -4.97 9.29 6.35
CA ASP A 126 -4.52 10.59 6.85
C ASP A 126 -3.07 10.87 6.46
N MET A 127 -2.58 12.05 6.77
CA MET A 127 -1.20 12.44 6.44
C MET A 127 -0.16 11.44 6.97
N PHE A 128 -0.38 10.82 8.15
CA PHE A 128 0.58 9.85 8.67
C PHE A 128 0.62 8.59 7.78
N HIS A 129 -0.55 8.06 7.41
CA HIS A 129 -0.63 6.93 6.49
C HIS A 129 0.04 7.27 5.14
N ASP A 130 -0.32 8.42 4.55
CA ASP A 130 0.15 8.81 3.23
C ASP A 130 1.67 9.07 3.20
N VAL A 131 2.20 9.76 4.21
CA VAL A 131 3.64 10.08 4.27
C VAL A 131 4.45 8.92 4.81
N TYR A 132 4.11 8.42 6.02
CA TYR A 132 4.91 7.37 6.66
C TYR A 132 4.72 6.02 5.97
N GLY A 133 3.49 5.70 5.57
CA GLY A 133 3.19 4.41 4.94
C GLY A 133 3.71 4.30 3.50
N HIS A 134 3.50 5.32 2.67
CA HIS A 134 3.83 5.25 1.24
C HIS A 134 5.23 5.77 0.90
N MET A 135 5.62 6.96 1.39
CA MET A 135 6.77 7.67 0.84
C MET A 135 8.12 6.97 1.02
N PRO A 136 8.37 6.18 2.09
CA PRO A 136 9.61 5.43 2.20
C PRO A 136 9.88 4.50 1.02
N MET A 137 8.86 3.89 0.44
CA MET A 137 9.01 2.97 -0.69
C MET A 137 9.55 3.64 -1.95
N PHE A 138 9.38 4.93 -2.11
CA PHE A 138 9.86 5.67 -3.28
C PHE A 138 11.39 5.86 -3.31
N ILE A 139 12.10 5.46 -2.25
CA ILE A 139 13.58 5.40 -2.30
C ILE A 139 14.06 4.33 -3.28
N ASP A 140 13.26 3.29 -3.50
CA ASP A 140 13.48 2.34 -4.58
C ASP A 140 13.00 2.96 -5.90
N PRO A 141 13.90 3.26 -6.84
CA PRO A 141 13.52 3.89 -8.10
C PRO A 141 12.60 3.00 -8.94
N THR A 142 12.69 1.67 -8.80
CA THR A 142 11.84 0.72 -9.52
C THR A 142 10.40 0.81 -9.03
N PHE A 143 10.19 0.96 -7.71
CA PHE A 143 8.86 1.22 -7.14
C PHE A 143 8.30 2.56 -7.63
N GLY A 144 9.13 3.62 -7.68
CA GLY A 144 8.74 4.92 -8.24
C GLY A 144 8.31 4.83 -9.71
N GLU A 145 9.04 4.07 -10.56
CA GLU A 145 8.65 3.83 -11.94
C GLU A 145 7.36 3.01 -12.05
N PHE A 146 7.18 1.99 -11.20
CA PHE A 146 5.93 1.25 -11.10
C PHE A 146 4.74 2.19 -10.79
N MET A 147 4.87 3.10 -9.84
CA MET A 147 3.83 4.07 -9.50
C MET A 147 3.51 5.03 -10.66
N THR A 148 4.54 5.45 -11.42
CA THR A 148 4.35 6.26 -12.63
C THR A 148 3.63 5.46 -13.73
N ALA A 149 4.01 4.18 -13.92
CA ALA A 149 3.34 3.28 -14.87
C ALA A 149 1.88 2.99 -14.46
N TYR A 150 1.64 2.81 -13.16
CA TYR A 150 0.30 2.66 -12.58
C TYR A 150 -0.57 3.90 -12.86
N GLY A 151 -0.06 5.11 -12.64
CA GLY A 151 -0.77 6.37 -12.97
C GLY A 151 -1.18 6.42 -14.46
N ARG A 152 -0.24 6.09 -15.37
CA ARG A 152 -0.54 6.01 -16.81
C ARG A 152 -1.60 4.93 -17.13
N ALA A 153 -1.54 3.80 -16.46
CA ALA A 153 -2.54 2.74 -16.60
C ALA A 153 -3.91 3.18 -16.07
N GLY A 154 -3.94 3.93 -14.96
CA GLY A 154 -5.14 4.47 -14.35
C GLY A 154 -5.91 5.41 -15.28
N LEU A 155 -5.20 6.36 -15.92
CA LEU A 155 -5.83 7.26 -16.90
C LEU A 155 -6.41 6.51 -18.12
N ARG A 156 -5.86 5.34 -18.45
CA ARG A 156 -6.45 4.47 -19.49
C ARG A 156 -7.63 3.67 -18.96
N ALA A 157 -7.54 3.17 -17.72
CA ALA A 157 -8.60 2.41 -17.08
C ALA A 157 -9.88 3.24 -16.89
N GLU A 158 -9.76 4.52 -16.50
CA GLU A 158 -10.88 5.46 -16.43
C GLU A 158 -11.66 5.52 -17.75
N LYS A 159 -10.96 5.68 -18.87
CA LYS A 159 -11.57 5.73 -20.21
C LYS A 159 -12.24 4.42 -20.64
N LEU A 160 -11.86 3.32 -20.02
CA LEU A 160 -12.39 1.98 -20.31
C LEU A 160 -13.46 1.55 -19.30
N GLY A 161 -13.74 2.32 -18.25
CA GLY A 161 -14.61 1.95 -17.13
C GLY A 161 -14.05 0.76 -16.32
N MET A 162 -12.72 0.66 -16.19
CA MET A 162 -12.02 -0.46 -15.55
C MET A 162 -11.24 -0.04 -14.30
N SER A 163 -11.51 1.14 -13.76
CA SER A 163 -10.80 1.69 -12.60
C SER A 163 -10.94 0.83 -11.35
N ASP A 164 -12.10 0.20 -11.12
CA ASP A 164 -12.32 -0.67 -9.97
C ASP A 164 -11.41 -1.91 -9.98
N TRP A 165 -11.17 -2.49 -11.16
CA TRP A 165 -10.25 -3.62 -11.30
C TRP A 165 -8.80 -3.20 -11.09
N LEU A 166 -8.41 -2.05 -11.64
CA LEU A 166 -7.07 -1.51 -11.42
C LEU A 166 -6.88 -1.05 -9.97
N GLY A 167 -7.91 -0.52 -9.32
CA GLY A 167 -7.90 -0.17 -7.91
C GLY A 167 -7.57 -1.36 -7.00
N ARG A 168 -8.02 -2.58 -7.37
CA ARG A 168 -7.64 -3.81 -6.65
C ARG A 168 -6.15 -4.12 -6.77
N LEU A 169 -5.52 -3.80 -7.90
CA LEU A 169 -4.06 -3.91 -8.01
C LEU A 169 -3.37 -2.98 -7.01
N TYR A 170 -3.79 -1.71 -6.91
CA TYR A 170 -3.25 -0.79 -5.93
C TYR A 170 -3.41 -1.33 -4.50
N LEU A 171 -4.63 -1.72 -4.15
CA LEU A 171 -4.94 -2.22 -2.82
C LEU A 171 -4.08 -3.43 -2.44
N HIS A 172 -4.05 -4.46 -3.29
CA HIS A 172 -3.37 -5.71 -2.96
C HIS A 172 -1.85 -5.67 -3.16
N THR A 173 -1.30 -4.56 -3.69
CA THR A 173 0.15 -4.34 -3.82
C THR A 173 0.61 -3.14 -3.02
N VAL A 174 0.23 -1.93 -3.42
CA VAL A 174 0.71 -0.68 -2.81
C VAL A 174 0.25 -0.53 -1.36
N GLU A 175 -0.98 -1.00 -1.02
CA GLU A 175 -1.52 -0.94 0.33
C GLU A 175 -1.17 -2.16 1.20
N PHE A 176 -1.37 -3.38 0.67
CA PHE A 176 -1.28 -4.61 1.46
C PHE A 176 -0.30 -5.64 0.88
N GLY A 177 0.66 -5.18 0.07
CA GLY A 177 1.61 -6.05 -0.61
C GLY A 177 2.64 -6.69 0.30
N LEU A 178 2.97 -7.94 -0.02
CA LEU A 178 4.06 -8.70 0.58
C LEU A 178 5.13 -9.00 -0.48
N ILE A 179 6.38 -9.12 -0.06
CA ILE A 179 7.53 -9.39 -0.92
C ILE A 179 8.40 -10.51 -0.34
N LYS A 180 8.99 -11.30 -1.23
CA LYS A 180 10.02 -12.28 -0.83
C LYS A 180 11.39 -11.60 -0.85
N GLU A 181 12.01 -11.47 0.30
CA GLU A 181 13.31 -10.83 0.46
C GLU A 181 14.23 -11.66 1.35
N GLY A 182 15.47 -11.90 0.92
CA GLY A 182 16.46 -12.67 1.70
C GLY A 182 16.00 -14.08 2.10
N GLY A 183 15.07 -14.70 1.37
CA GLY A 183 14.48 -15.99 1.71
C GLY A 183 13.34 -15.93 2.73
N SER A 184 13.01 -14.76 3.23
CA SER A 184 11.91 -14.48 4.17
C SER A 184 10.78 -13.72 3.49
N LEU A 185 9.60 -13.74 4.11
CA LEU A 185 8.47 -12.91 3.72
C LEU A 185 8.58 -11.57 4.46
N ARG A 186 8.38 -10.46 3.74
CA ARG A 186 8.40 -9.10 4.25
C ARG A 186 7.17 -8.35 3.78
N ALA A 187 6.75 -7.35 4.54
CA ALA A 187 5.68 -6.44 4.17
C ALA A 187 6.26 -5.17 3.54
N TYR A 188 5.57 -4.62 2.52
CA TYR A 188 5.93 -3.33 1.92
C TYR A 188 4.73 -2.40 1.70
N GLY A 189 3.51 -2.93 1.77
CA GLY A 189 2.30 -2.15 1.53
C GLY A 189 2.04 -1.12 2.62
N ALA A 190 1.63 0.10 2.24
CA ALA A 190 1.48 1.24 3.14
C ALA A 190 0.46 1.00 4.27
N GLY A 191 -0.63 0.30 3.99
CA GLY A 191 -1.61 -0.12 5.00
C GLY A 191 -0.99 -1.01 6.07
N LEU A 192 -0.06 -1.90 5.68
CA LEU A 192 0.71 -2.71 6.61
C LEU A 192 1.74 -1.85 7.38
N MET A 193 2.45 -0.97 6.68
CA MET A 193 3.47 -0.12 7.29
C MET A 193 2.89 0.84 8.34
N SER A 194 1.66 1.27 8.17
CA SER A 194 0.95 2.13 9.14
C SER A 194 0.15 1.35 10.19
N SER A 195 0.13 0.00 10.15
CA SER A 195 -0.58 -0.88 11.08
C SER A 195 0.30 -2.06 11.52
N HIS A 196 0.98 -1.94 12.67
CA HIS A 196 1.81 -3.03 13.20
C HIS A 196 1.01 -4.33 13.41
N ALA A 197 -0.19 -4.23 13.94
CA ALA A 197 -1.02 -5.40 14.24
C ALA A 197 -1.37 -6.19 12.97
N GLU A 198 -1.71 -5.50 11.87
CA GLU A 198 -1.98 -6.16 10.60
C GLU A 198 -0.71 -6.70 9.94
N THR A 199 0.42 -6.00 10.06
CA THR A 199 1.72 -6.50 9.59
C THR A 199 2.08 -7.84 10.25
N VAL A 200 1.95 -7.92 11.57
CA VAL A 200 2.17 -9.17 12.30
C VAL A 200 1.19 -10.25 11.84
N HIS A 201 -0.10 -9.92 11.72
CA HIS A 201 -1.12 -10.85 11.20
C HIS A 201 -0.77 -11.34 9.79
N ALA A 202 -0.45 -10.43 8.88
CA ALA A 202 -0.09 -10.73 7.49
C ALA A 202 1.10 -11.69 7.37
N LEU A 203 2.09 -11.57 8.25
CA LEU A 203 3.34 -12.33 8.16
C LEU A 203 3.34 -13.62 8.98
N THR A 204 2.66 -13.64 10.14
CA THR A 204 2.82 -14.73 11.14
C THR A 204 1.57 -15.55 11.40
N SER A 205 0.37 -15.00 11.20
CA SER A 205 -0.88 -15.73 11.43
C SER A 205 -1.08 -16.84 10.38
N ALA A 206 -1.66 -17.97 10.78
CA ALA A 206 -2.08 -19.03 9.87
C ALA A 206 -3.43 -18.72 9.19
N ALA A 207 -4.16 -17.70 9.65
CA ALA A 207 -5.50 -17.41 9.17
C ALA A 207 -5.56 -16.86 7.75
N PRO A 208 -4.74 -15.84 7.34
CA PRO A 208 -4.85 -15.28 6.00
C PRO A 208 -4.18 -16.16 4.96
N LYS A 209 -4.75 -16.15 3.76
CA LYS A 209 -4.10 -16.72 2.58
C LYS A 209 -2.95 -15.83 2.13
N ARG A 210 -1.86 -16.45 1.72
CA ARG A 210 -0.76 -15.78 1.00
C ARG A 210 -0.64 -16.46 -0.35
N LEU A 211 -0.85 -15.69 -1.39
CA LEU A 211 -0.83 -16.17 -2.77
C LEU A 211 0.35 -15.54 -3.50
N HIS A 212 0.95 -16.28 -4.42
CA HIS A 212 1.84 -15.66 -5.39
C HIS A 212 1.08 -14.61 -6.20
N PHE A 213 1.74 -13.51 -6.51
CA PHE A 213 1.20 -12.49 -7.38
C PHE A 213 0.71 -13.11 -8.71
N ASP A 214 -0.52 -12.81 -9.08
CA ASP A 214 -1.17 -13.22 -10.32
C ASP A 214 -2.20 -12.13 -10.65
N LEU A 215 -1.95 -11.37 -11.69
CA LEU A 215 -2.68 -10.13 -11.97
C LEU A 215 -4.18 -10.37 -12.19
N PRO A 216 -4.65 -11.32 -13.03
CA PRO A 216 -6.07 -11.60 -13.19
C PRO A 216 -6.74 -12.06 -11.89
N ARG A 217 -6.08 -12.89 -11.09
CA ARG A 217 -6.58 -13.36 -9.80
C ARG A 217 -6.74 -12.23 -8.81
N LEU A 218 -5.72 -11.37 -8.72
CA LEU A 218 -5.68 -10.21 -7.85
C LEU A 218 -6.79 -9.22 -8.19
N MET A 219 -6.94 -8.86 -9.47
CA MET A 219 -7.97 -7.92 -9.93
C MET A 219 -9.41 -8.38 -9.67
N ARG A 220 -9.62 -9.67 -9.42
CA ARG A 220 -10.93 -10.24 -9.07
C ARG A 220 -11.14 -10.41 -7.57
N THR A 221 -10.13 -10.14 -6.73
CA THR A 221 -10.19 -10.35 -5.29
C THR A 221 -10.90 -9.19 -4.60
N ASP A 222 -11.97 -9.49 -3.87
CA ASP A 222 -12.64 -8.51 -3.03
C ASP A 222 -11.97 -8.40 -1.65
N TRP A 223 -12.19 -7.28 -0.93
CA TRP A 223 -11.51 -6.97 0.33
C TRP A 223 -12.43 -6.34 1.37
N PRO A 224 -12.18 -6.56 2.68
CA PRO A 224 -12.87 -5.86 3.75
C PRO A 224 -12.28 -4.46 3.99
N PHE A 225 -13.10 -3.54 4.51
CA PHE A 225 -12.68 -2.20 4.91
C PHE A 225 -12.38 -2.07 6.41
N ASP A 226 -12.99 -2.90 7.23
CA ASP A 226 -13.05 -2.76 8.69
C ASP A 226 -12.38 -3.91 9.46
N THR A 227 -11.77 -4.82 8.75
CA THR A 227 -11.05 -5.97 9.32
C THR A 227 -9.74 -6.22 8.56
N PHE A 228 -8.84 -6.99 9.15
CA PHE A 228 -7.60 -7.39 8.48
C PHE A 228 -7.88 -8.15 7.19
N GLN A 229 -6.99 -7.99 6.22
CA GLN A 229 -7.13 -8.66 4.94
C GLN A 229 -7.04 -10.19 5.11
N PRO A 230 -7.99 -10.97 4.57
CA PRO A 230 -7.93 -12.43 4.61
C PRO A 230 -7.06 -13.03 3.50
N THR A 231 -6.62 -12.21 2.55
CA THR A 231 -5.80 -12.63 1.40
C THR A 231 -4.75 -11.57 1.08
N TYR A 232 -3.48 -11.98 1.05
CA TYR A 232 -2.35 -11.15 0.67
C TYR A 232 -1.65 -11.73 -0.56
N PHE A 233 -1.10 -10.86 -1.40
CA PHE A 233 -0.33 -11.27 -2.57
C PHE A 233 1.16 -11.00 -2.36
N VAL A 234 1.98 -11.96 -2.79
CA VAL A 234 3.43 -11.95 -2.61
C VAL A 234 4.10 -11.74 -3.96
N ILE A 235 4.76 -10.61 -4.13
CA ILE A 235 5.61 -10.34 -5.29
C ILE A 235 7.00 -10.96 -5.13
N GLN A 236 7.67 -11.22 -6.25
CA GLN A 236 9.05 -11.71 -6.23
C GLN A 236 10.06 -10.57 -6.04
N SER A 237 9.83 -9.45 -6.68
CA SER A 237 10.60 -8.20 -6.58
C SER A 237 9.81 -7.03 -7.17
N PHE A 238 10.30 -5.79 -6.97
CA PHE A 238 9.69 -4.61 -7.58
C PHE A 238 9.93 -4.55 -9.08
N GLU A 239 11.06 -5.09 -9.57
CA GLU A 239 11.33 -5.24 -11.01
C GLU A 239 10.29 -6.14 -11.68
N ALA A 240 9.94 -7.29 -11.06
CA ALA A 240 8.92 -8.18 -11.59
C ALA A 240 7.54 -7.52 -11.62
N LEU A 241 7.23 -6.71 -10.61
CA LEU A 241 5.96 -5.95 -10.56
C LEU A 241 5.92 -4.87 -11.64
N LEU A 242 7.02 -4.14 -11.85
CA LEU A 242 7.14 -3.14 -12.91
C LEU A 242 7.06 -3.79 -14.30
N GLU A 243 7.80 -4.88 -14.53
CA GLU A 243 7.78 -5.64 -15.78
C GLU A 243 6.36 -6.10 -16.13
N GLU A 244 5.60 -6.60 -15.16
CA GLU A 244 4.20 -6.98 -15.36
C GLU A 244 3.37 -5.78 -15.86
N MET A 245 3.55 -4.60 -15.28
CA MET A 245 2.82 -3.38 -15.68
C MET A 245 3.22 -2.88 -17.07
N GLU A 246 4.47 -3.07 -17.48
CA GLU A 246 4.98 -2.58 -18.76
C GLU A 246 4.74 -3.54 -19.92
N THR A 247 4.78 -4.85 -19.67
CA THR A 247 4.73 -5.88 -20.71
C THR A 247 3.33 -6.49 -20.89
N THR A 248 2.53 -6.52 -19.82
CA THR A 248 1.19 -7.10 -19.88
C THR A 248 0.20 -6.14 -20.53
N SER A 249 -0.56 -6.65 -21.50
CA SER A 249 -1.69 -5.92 -22.09
C SER A 249 -2.85 -5.85 -21.09
N LEU A 250 -2.91 -4.80 -20.28
CA LEU A 250 -4.02 -4.60 -19.34
C LEU A 250 -5.38 -4.67 -20.01
N ARG A 251 -5.51 -4.21 -21.26
CA ARG A 251 -6.76 -4.35 -22.01
C ARG A 251 -7.19 -5.82 -22.14
N HIS A 252 -6.23 -6.69 -22.46
CA HIS A 252 -6.52 -8.13 -22.56
C HIS A 252 -6.93 -8.73 -21.22
N VAL A 253 -6.21 -8.34 -20.15
CA VAL A 253 -6.57 -8.75 -18.77
C VAL A 253 -7.97 -8.26 -18.41
N TYR A 254 -8.31 -6.99 -18.72
CA TYR A 254 -9.65 -6.45 -18.48
C TYR A 254 -10.74 -7.21 -19.25
N ASP A 255 -10.49 -7.58 -20.51
CA ASP A 255 -11.44 -8.36 -21.31
C ASP A 255 -11.66 -9.76 -20.70
N GLU A 256 -10.64 -10.35 -20.09
CA GLU A 256 -10.74 -11.61 -19.36
C GLU A 256 -11.51 -11.45 -18.03
N VAL A 257 -11.08 -10.52 -17.15
CA VAL A 257 -11.61 -10.46 -15.78
C VAL A 257 -13.02 -9.90 -15.71
N ARG A 258 -13.45 -9.07 -16.66
CA ARG A 258 -14.83 -8.51 -16.68
C ARG A 258 -15.91 -9.57 -16.87
N GLU A 259 -15.59 -10.67 -17.54
CA GLU A 259 -16.51 -11.77 -17.80
C GLU A 259 -16.58 -12.78 -16.64
N LEU A 260 -15.69 -12.64 -15.67
CA LEU A 260 -15.58 -13.52 -14.51
C LEU A 260 -16.17 -12.87 -13.25
N PRO A 261 -16.78 -13.64 -12.35
CA PRO A 261 -17.25 -13.09 -11.08
C PRO A 261 -16.11 -12.59 -10.23
N LEU A 262 -16.36 -11.57 -9.41
CA LEU A 262 -15.47 -11.22 -8.30
C LEU A 262 -15.35 -12.40 -7.35
N ILE A 263 -14.19 -12.54 -6.74
CA ILE A 263 -13.94 -13.56 -5.73
C ILE A 263 -14.25 -12.94 -4.37
N PRO A 264 -15.27 -13.44 -3.66
CA PRO A 264 -15.68 -12.87 -2.39
C PRO A 264 -14.56 -12.86 -1.36
N ILE A 265 -14.69 -12.00 -0.35
CA ILE A 265 -13.73 -11.81 0.73
C ILE A 265 -13.36 -13.16 1.37
N GLY A 266 -12.07 -13.48 1.34
CA GLY A 266 -11.52 -14.70 1.95
C GLY A 266 -11.83 -16.01 1.20
N GLU A 267 -12.55 -15.99 0.08
CA GLU A 267 -12.84 -17.21 -0.67
C GLU A 267 -11.65 -17.69 -1.51
N THR A 268 -11.66 -18.99 -1.82
CA THR A 268 -10.68 -19.65 -2.70
C THR A 268 -11.14 -19.63 -4.15
N ASP A 269 -10.19 -19.59 -5.07
CA ASP A 269 -10.44 -19.75 -6.51
C ASP A 269 -9.54 -20.85 -7.09
N ALA A 270 -9.97 -21.46 -8.18
CA ALA A 270 -9.20 -22.52 -8.85
C ALA A 270 -7.83 -22.03 -9.37
N SER A 271 -7.68 -20.70 -9.58
CA SER A 271 -6.42 -20.05 -9.98
C SER A 271 -5.47 -19.77 -8.81
N ASP A 272 -5.86 -20.05 -7.55
CA ASP A 272 -5.01 -19.79 -6.40
C ASP A 272 -3.66 -20.50 -6.51
N LYS A 273 -2.58 -19.72 -6.33
CA LYS A 273 -1.20 -20.20 -6.26
C LYS A 273 -0.65 -19.91 -4.85
N PRO A 274 -0.85 -20.84 -3.87
CA PRO A 274 -0.46 -20.60 -2.50
C PRO A 274 1.05 -20.33 -2.37
N TYR A 275 1.40 -19.26 -1.64
CA TYR A 275 2.77 -19.01 -1.23
C TYR A 275 3.09 -19.84 0.01
N ILE A 276 4.01 -20.80 -0.13
CA ILE A 276 4.47 -21.66 0.97
C ILE A 276 5.85 -21.17 1.40
N SER A 277 5.94 -20.53 2.57
CA SER A 277 7.22 -20.14 3.15
C SER A 277 8.05 -21.38 3.51
N GLY A 278 9.39 -21.23 3.54
CA GLY A 278 10.28 -22.33 3.94
C GLY A 278 10.01 -22.85 5.37
N GLN A 279 9.49 -22.02 6.26
CA GLN A 279 9.08 -22.41 7.61
C GLN A 279 7.83 -23.28 7.60
N ASN A 280 6.83 -22.98 6.78
CA ASN A 280 5.62 -23.80 6.64
C ASN A 280 5.90 -25.18 5.99
N ARG A 281 6.99 -25.33 5.20
CA ARG A 281 7.38 -26.63 4.65
C ARG A 281 7.78 -27.64 5.72
N LEU A 282 8.29 -27.19 6.86
CA LEU A 282 8.65 -28.09 7.97
C LEU A 282 7.42 -28.55 8.74
N GLU A 283 6.41 -27.68 8.92
CA GLU A 283 5.16 -28.03 9.60
C GLU A 283 4.30 -28.99 8.76
N ILE A 284 4.20 -28.76 7.45
CA ILE A 284 3.46 -29.64 6.52
C ILE A 284 4.13 -31.03 6.46
N ARG A 285 5.46 -31.10 6.45
CA ARG A 285 6.18 -32.38 6.50
C ARG A 285 6.06 -33.08 7.87
N GLY A 286 5.90 -32.30 8.94
CA GLY A 286 5.67 -32.82 10.30
C GLY A 286 4.26 -33.39 10.48
N ALA A 287 3.24 -32.77 9.88
CA ALA A 287 1.87 -33.25 9.90
C ALA A 287 1.70 -34.55 9.07
N ALA A 288 2.23 -34.59 7.84
CA ALA A 288 2.17 -35.77 6.99
C ALA A 288 2.87 -37.00 7.59
N ARG A 289 3.91 -36.80 8.43
CA ARG A 289 4.59 -37.91 9.12
C ARG A 289 3.87 -38.41 10.38
N ARG A 290 2.90 -37.66 10.93
CA ARG A 290 2.10 -38.12 12.07
C ARG A 290 0.93 -39.00 11.65
N ASP A 291 0.34 -38.70 10.50
CA ASP A 291 -0.77 -39.50 9.96
C ASP A 291 -0.31 -40.90 9.50
N ASP A 292 0.99 -41.07 9.10
CA ASP A 292 1.55 -42.38 8.74
C ASP A 292 1.99 -43.24 9.94
N GLN A 293 1.88 -42.75 11.19
CA GLN A 293 2.26 -43.50 12.40
C GLN A 293 1.08 -43.97 13.25
N GLU A 294 -0.15 -43.56 12.94
CA GLU A 294 -1.34 -44.01 13.69
C GLU A 294 -2.06 -45.20 13.04
N ASP A 295 -1.60 -45.71 11.89
CA ASP A 295 -2.16 -46.86 11.17
C ASP A 295 -1.23 -48.09 11.13
N ASN A 296 -0.43 -48.32 12.20
CA ASN A 296 0.32 -49.58 12.37
C ASN A 296 0.15 -50.15 13.76
#